data_bbe1a1ffad68c12a8a65d71ff31878c7
#
_entry.id   bbe1a1ffad68c12a8a65d71ff31878c7
#
_cell.length_a   1.000
_cell.length_b   1.000
_cell.length_c   1.000
_cell.angle_alpha   90.00
_cell.angle_beta   90.00
_cell.angle_gamma   90.00
#
_symmetry.space_group_name_H-M   'P 1'
#
loop_
_entity.id
_entity.type
_entity.pdbx_description
1 polymer ?
#
loop_
_entity_poly.entity_id
_entity_poly.type
_entity_poly.pdbx_seq_one_letter_code
_entity_poly.pdbx_strand_id
1 'polypeptide(L)'
;MKLVLDTETINLEKQFVYDLGYTIADADGNVVAKKSYVISQVYNNKELFATGYYSNKMPLYESRLKSGYSKKVGWGHAMRYLANDIKKYGITEIYAYNSKFDTKAIAFMCGWFNVVNPLGDKEILDIMDFIKPITNTKEYKNFCKEN
;
A
#
# COMPACT_ATOMS: atom_id res chain seq x y z
N MET A 1 -18.11 2.35 -3.04
CA MET A 1 -16.86 2.48 -3.83
C MET A 1 -15.83 1.48 -3.35
N LYS A 2 -14.84 1.19 -4.18
CA LYS A 2 -13.75 0.23 -3.92
C LYS A 2 -12.45 0.98 -3.67
N LEU A 3 -11.61 0.44 -2.77
CA LEU A 3 -10.27 0.96 -2.49
C LEU A 3 -9.27 -0.15 -2.72
N VAL A 4 -8.23 0.12 -3.49
CA VAL A 4 -7.08 -0.79 -3.66
C VAL A 4 -5.88 -0.13 -3.00
N LEU A 5 -5.24 -0.82 -2.06
CA LEU A 5 -4.07 -0.32 -1.35
C LEU A 5 -2.84 -1.20 -1.57
N ASP A 6 -1.69 -0.58 -1.38
CA ASP A 6 -0.40 -1.22 -1.46
C ASP A 6 0.58 -0.53 -0.50
N THR A 7 1.46 -1.30 0.13
CA THR A 7 2.50 -0.78 1.01
C THR A 7 3.87 -1.29 0.63
N GLU A 8 4.88 -0.44 0.76
CA GLU A 8 6.27 -0.86 0.67
C GLU A 8 6.93 -0.76 2.06
N THR A 9 7.60 -1.82 2.45
CA THR A 9 8.28 -1.92 3.74
C THR A 9 9.80 -2.00 3.58
N ILE A 10 10.53 -1.74 4.66
CA ILE A 10 12.00 -1.83 4.67
C ILE A 10 12.42 -3.25 4.23
N ASN A 11 11.86 -4.28 4.85
CA ASN A 11 12.03 -5.68 4.44
C ASN A 11 10.95 -6.55 5.10
N LEU A 12 10.99 -7.86 4.86
CA LEU A 12 9.99 -8.80 5.39
C LEU A 12 10.04 -8.95 6.92
N GLU A 13 11.20 -8.74 7.54
CA GLU A 13 11.38 -8.83 8.99
C GLU A 13 11.01 -7.51 9.67
N LYS A 14 11.50 -6.39 9.11
CA LYS A 14 11.25 -5.04 9.60
C LYS A 14 10.11 -4.43 8.79
N GLN A 15 8.89 -4.69 9.23
CA GLN A 15 7.67 -4.24 8.53
C GLN A 15 7.40 -2.73 8.70
N PHE A 16 8.45 -1.92 8.77
CA PHE A 16 8.34 -0.46 8.76
C PHE A 16 7.95 0.01 7.35
N VAL A 17 6.71 0.48 7.24
CA VAL A 17 6.17 1.03 5.98
C VAL A 17 6.82 2.38 5.69
N TYR A 18 7.42 2.53 4.52
CA TYR A 18 7.94 3.82 4.03
C TYR A 18 7.12 4.41 2.89
N ASP A 19 6.32 3.60 2.20
CA ASP A 19 5.40 4.04 1.15
C ASP A 19 4.02 3.40 1.37
N LEU A 20 2.97 4.23 1.33
CA LEU A 20 1.58 3.83 1.34
C LEU A 20 0.88 4.45 0.15
N GLY A 21 0.42 3.62 -0.76
CA GLY A 21 -0.38 4.03 -1.91
C GLY A 21 -1.79 3.46 -1.84
N TYR A 22 -2.79 4.22 -2.31
CA TYR A 22 -4.10 3.67 -2.58
C TYR A 22 -4.83 4.41 -3.69
N THR A 23 -5.71 3.67 -4.35
CA THR A 23 -6.58 4.16 -5.41
C THR A 23 -8.02 3.87 -5.02
N ILE A 24 -8.90 4.84 -5.25
CA ILE A 24 -10.34 4.70 -5.05
C ILE A 24 -11.00 4.67 -6.43
N ALA A 25 -11.86 3.68 -6.65
CA ALA A 25 -12.61 3.50 -7.89
C ALA A 25 -14.11 3.36 -7.62
N ASP A 26 -14.90 3.73 -8.61
CA ASP A 26 -16.34 3.50 -8.63
C ASP A 26 -16.70 2.03 -8.96
N ALA A 27 -17.99 1.75 -9.10
CA ALA A 27 -18.47 0.40 -9.44
C ALA A 27 -18.04 -0.05 -10.84
N ASP A 28 -17.86 0.87 -11.76
CA ASP A 28 -17.48 0.63 -13.15
C ASP A 28 -15.94 0.54 -13.33
N GLY A 29 -15.19 0.76 -12.24
CA GLY A 29 -13.73 0.70 -12.24
C GLY A 29 -13.06 2.03 -12.62
N ASN A 30 -13.81 3.13 -12.77
CA ASN A 30 -13.21 4.42 -13.03
C ASN A 30 -12.51 4.95 -11.79
N VAL A 31 -11.29 5.45 -11.96
CA VAL A 31 -10.50 6.00 -10.86
C VAL A 31 -11.05 7.36 -10.45
N VAL A 32 -11.48 7.45 -9.19
CA VAL A 32 -12.03 8.67 -8.57
C VAL A 32 -10.96 9.44 -7.81
N ALA A 33 -10.03 8.74 -7.16
CA ALA A 33 -8.93 9.35 -6.43
C ALA A 33 -7.70 8.43 -6.37
N LYS A 34 -6.50 9.04 -6.35
CA LYS A 34 -5.22 8.36 -6.07
C LYS A 34 -4.51 9.09 -4.95
N LYS A 35 -3.89 8.33 -4.06
CA LYS A 35 -3.08 8.85 -2.95
C LYS A 35 -1.75 8.12 -2.89
N SER A 36 -0.68 8.85 -2.61
CA SER A 36 0.65 8.31 -2.39
C SER A 36 1.32 9.08 -1.27
N TYR A 37 1.73 8.36 -0.23
CA TYR A 37 2.34 8.91 0.98
C TYR A 37 3.67 8.26 1.27
N VAL A 38 4.71 9.07 1.38
CA VAL A 38 6.01 8.66 1.91
C VAL A 38 6.03 8.92 3.40
N ILE A 39 6.29 7.89 4.20
CA ILE A 39 6.18 7.94 5.65
C ILE A 39 7.45 8.51 6.25
N SER A 40 7.36 9.71 6.80
CA SER A 40 8.52 10.51 7.23
C SER A 40 9.36 9.84 8.31
N GLN A 41 8.75 9.14 9.29
CA GLN A 41 9.48 8.49 10.37
C GLN A 41 10.42 7.39 9.87
N VAL A 42 10.05 6.71 8.79
CA VAL A 42 10.85 5.64 8.19
C VAL A 42 11.78 6.21 7.12
N TYR A 43 11.25 7.02 6.21
CA TYR A 43 12.00 7.56 5.08
C TYR A 43 13.15 8.50 5.49
N ASN A 44 12.95 9.33 6.54
CA ASN A 44 13.98 10.22 7.03
C ASN A 44 15.06 9.53 7.87
N ASN A 45 14.81 8.31 8.35
CA ASN A 45 15.81 7.48 9.00
C ASN A 45 16.68 6.81 7.94
N LYS A 46 17.73 7.50 7.52
CA LYS A 46 18.61 7.04 6.43
C LYS A 46 19.32 5.73 6.74
N GLU A 47 19.70 5.50 7.99
CA GLU A 47 20.32 4.25 8.42
C GLU A 47 19.34 3.08 8.28
N LEU A 48 18.11 3.25 8.77
CA LEU A 48 17.06 2.26 8.62
C LEU A 48 16.72 2.03 7.14
N PHE A 49 16.54 3.09 6.36
CA PHE A 49 16.21 2.99 4.94
C PHE A 49 17.31 2.31 4.12
N ALA A 50 18.58 2.55 4.45
CA ALA A 50 19.71 1.90 3.79
C ALA A 50 19.76 0.38 3.99
N THR A 51 19.11 -0.14 5.05
CA THR A 51 18.94 -1.60 5.25
C THR A 51 17.79 -2.19 4.45
N GLY A 52 17.00 -1.35 3.76
CA GLY A 52 15.82 -1.76 3.01
C GLY A 52 16.17 -2.51 1.73
N TYR A 53 15.29 -3.45 1.37
CA TYR A 53 15.42 -4.24 0.15
C TYR A 53 15.48 -3.38 -1.12
N TYR A 54 14.76 -2.24 -1.09
CA TYR A 54 14.68 -1.28 -2.20
C TYR A 54 15.36 0.05 -1.90
N SER A 55 16.44 0.04 -1.12
CA SER A 55 17.19 1.28 -0.79
C SER A 55 17.70 2.03 -2.04
N ASN A 56 17.95 1.31 -3.13
CA ASN A 56 18.33 1.87 -4.43
C ASN A 56 17.21 2.69 -5.10
N LYS A 57 15.96 2.57 -4.66
CA LYS A 57 14.82 3.37 -5.17
C LYS A 57 14.74 4.79 -4.56
N MET A 58 15.64 5.18 -3.65
CA MET A 58 15.61 6.50 -3.03
C MET A 58 15.51 7.66 -4.03
N PRO A 59 16.27 7.70 -5.14
CA PRO A 59 16.15 8.77 -6.13
C PRO A 59 14.75 8.89 -6.75
N LEU A 60 14.05 7.76 -6.90
CA LEU A 60 12.66 7.74 -7.38
C LEU A 60 11.73 8.44 -6.39
N TYR A 61 11.89 8.18 -5.09
CA TYR A 61 11.08 8.83 -4.05
C TYR A 61 11.37 10.33 -3.94
N GLU A 62 12.62 10.74 -4.08
CA GLU A 62 12.99 12.15 -4.13
C GLU A 62 12.31 12.86 -5.31
N SER A 63 12.32 12.23 -6.49
CA SER A 63 11.63 12.75 -7.67
C SER A 63 10.12 12.84 -7.47
N ARG A 64 9.48 11.80 -6.91
CA ARG A 64 8.03 11.79 -6.61
C ARG A 64 7.63 12.88 -5.61
N LEU A 65 8.45 13.10 -4.59
CA LEU A 65 8.22 14.16 -3.60
C LEU A 65 8.39 15.55 -4.24
N LYS A 66 9.43 15.74 -5.06
CA LYS A 66 9.70 17.01 -5.74
C LYS A 66 8.62 17.36 -6.75
N SER A 67 8.08 16.39 -7.46
CA SER A 67 6.98 16.59 -8.43
C SER A 67 5.61 16.76 -7.79
N GLY A 68 5.48 16.51 -6.50
CA GLY A 68 4.19 16.50 -5.79
C GLY A 68 3.33 15.26 -6.06
N TYR A 69 3.86 14.26 -6.75
CA TYR A 69 3.17 12.98 -6.95
C TYR A 69 2.92 12.25 -5.63
N SER A 70 3.90 12.25 -4.74
CA SER A 70 3.78 11.73 -3.38
C SER A 70 3.88 12.86 -2.35
N LYS A 71 3.21 12.70 -1.22
CA LYS A 71 3.33 13.61 -0.07
C LYS A 71 4.08 12.93 1.06
N LYS A 72 5.09 13.62 1.61
CA LYS A 72 5.78 13.16 2.81
C LYS A 72 4.96 13.53 4.05
N VAL A 73 4.52 12.54 4.81
CA VAL A 73 3.66 12.71 5.99
C VAL A 73 4.05 11.75 7.10
N GLY A 74 3.68 12.05 8.34
CA GLY A 74 3.81 11.12 9.45
C GLY A 74 2.75 10.02 9.37
N TRP A 75 3.05 8.84 9.97
CA TRP A 75 2.15 7.68 9.95
C TRP A 75 0.74 8.01 10.45
N GLY A 76 0.63 8.70 11.58
CA GLY A 76 -0.67 9.10 12.13
C GLY A 76 -1.48 10.00 11.19
N HIS A 77 -0.82 10.83 10.37
CA HIS A 77 -1.51 11.64 9.36
C HIS A 77 -1.96 10.76 8.19
N ALA A 78 -1.11 9.83 7.73
CA ALA A 78 -1.48 8.90 6.66
C ALA A 78 -2.71 8.07 7.04
N MET A 79 -2.74 7.52 8.27
CA MET A 79 -3.89 6.76 8.76
C MET A 79 -5.15 7.61 8.91
N ARG A 80 -5.03 8.85 9.31
CA ARG A 80 -6.16 9.80 9.39
C ARG A 80 -6.71 10.14 8.01
N TYR A 81 -5.85 10.35 7.02
CA TYR A 81 -6.28 10.57 5.64
C TYR A 81 -6.99 9.35 5.07
N LEU A 82 -6.45 8.16 5.29
CA LEU A 82 -7.09 6.91 4.88
C LEU A 82 -8.47 6.74 5.53
N ALA A 83 -8.59 6.95 6.85
CA ALA A 83 -9.86 6.87 7.55
C ALA A 83 -10.90 7.88 7.01
N ASN A 84 -10.46 9.11 6.76
CA ASN A 84 -11.32 10.16 6.20
C ASN A 84 -11.78 9.82 4.78
N ASP A 85 -10.89 9.29 3.95
CA ASP A 85 -11.24 8.90 2.58
C ASP A 85 -12.17 7.68 2.57
N ILE A 86 -11.97 6.69 3.44
CA ILE A 86 -12.91 5.57 3.61
C ILE A 86 -14.33 6.09 3.91
N LYS A 87 -14.45 7.03 4.84
CA LYS A 87 -15.73 7.62 5.19
C LYS A 87 -16.29 8.49 4.07
N LYS A 88 -15.48 9.40 3.53
CA LYS A 88 -15.88 10.39 2.51
C LYS A 88 -16.41 9.73 1.24
N TYR A 89 -15.76 8.69 0.77
CA TYR A 89 -16.11 8.00 -0.46
C TYR A 89 -17.04 6.81 -0.25
N GLY A 90 -17.45 6.52 0.99
CA GLY A 90 -18.32 5.38 1.29
C GLY A 90 -17.71 4.07 0.82
N ILE A 91 -16.46 3.80 1.20
CA ILE A 91 -15.74 2.59 0.77
C ILE A 91 -16.41 1.36 1.40
N THR A 92 -16.85 0.44 0.56
CA THR A 92 -17.51 -0.81 0.96
C THR A 92 -16.61 -2.03 0.79
N GLU A 93 -15.64 -1.95 -0.11
CA GLU A 93 -14.71 -3.05 -0.42
C GLU A 93 -13.29 -2.53 -0.44
N ILE A 94 -12.37 -3.26 0.18
CA ILE A 94 -10.95 -2.95 0.22
C ILE A 94 -10.18 -4.14 -0.32
N TYR A 95 -9.22 -3.87 -1.20
CA TYR A 95 -8.41 -4.86 -1.89
C TYR A 95 -6.93 -4.58 -1.70
N ALA A 96 -6.12 -5.64 -1.62
CA ALA A 96 -4.67 -5.58 -1.74
C ALA A 96 -4.14 -6.83 -2.44
N TYR A 97 -2.99 -6.73 -3.10
CA TYR A 97 -2.30 -7.88 -3.66
C TYR A 97 -1.45 -8.54 -2.57
N ASN A 98 -1.69 -9.82 -2.27
CA ASN A 98 -1.14 -10.48 -1.08
C ASN A 98 -1.52 -9.74 0.21
N SER A 99 -2.82 -9.57 0.40
CA SER A 99 -3.43 -8.70 1.43
C SER A 99 -2.92 -8.94 2.86
N LYS A 100 -2.47 -10.15 3.18
CA LYS A 100 -1.90 -10.51 4.49
C LYS A 100 -0.63 -9.73 4.80
N PHE A 101 0.17 -9.42 3.77
CA PHE A 101 1.38 -8.63 3.94
C PHE A 101 1.05 -7.19 4.35
N ASP A 102 0.22 -6.51 3.57
CA ASP A 102 -0.17 -5.12 3.83
C ASP A 102 -0.90 -4.96 5.16
N THR A 103 -1.82 -5.89 5.46
CA THR A 103 -2.57 -5.88 6.72
C THR A 103 -1.65 -5.99 7.93
N LYS A 104 -0.66 -6.89 7.87
CA LYS A 104 0.33 -7.05 8.95
C LYS A 104 1.22 -5.82 9.09
N ALA A 105 1.70 -5.27 7.99
CA ALA A 105 2.56 -4.09 7.99
C ALA A 105 1.84 -2.87 8.57
N ILE A 106 0.59 -2.63 8.18
CA ILE A 106 -0.23 -1.54 8.70
C ILE A 106 -0.52 -1.75 10.19
N ALA A 107 -0.90 -2.96 10.60
CA ALA A 107 -1.17 -3.26 12.00
C ALA A 107 0.09 -3.09 12.87
N PHE A 108 1.25 -3.56 12.41
CA PHE A 108 2.54 -3.36 13.08
C PHE A 108 2.85 -1.87 13.28
N MET A 109 2.75 -1.07 12.22
CA MET A 109 3.00 0.38 12.29
C MET A 109 2.02 1.10 13.22
N CYS A 110 0.74 0.71 13.17
CA CYS A 110 -0.27 1.30 14.05
C CYS A 110 0.01 0.98 15.53
N GLY A 111 0.40 -0.26 15.85
CA GLY A 111 0.83 -0.64 17.19
C GLY A 111 2.10 0.10 17.63
N TRP A 112 3.12 0.16 16.76
CA TRP A 112 4.40 0.80 17.04
C TRP A 112 4.28 2.30 17.36
N PHE A 113 3.44 3.01 16.60
CA PHE A 113 3.24 4.45 16.76
C PHE A 113 2.02 4.81 17.63
N ASN A 114 1.34 3.83 18.21
CA ASN A 114 0.12 4.01 19.00
C ASN A 114 -0.95 4.82 18.23
N VAL A 115 -1.23 4.40 17.01
CA VAL A 115 -2.20 5.02 16.10
C VAL A 115 -3.36 4.06 15.84
N VAL A 116 -4.59 4.58 15.80
CA VAL A 116 -5.75 3.76 15.45
C VAL A 116 -5.62 3.23 14.03
N ASN A 117 -5.79 1.91 13.87
CA ASN A 117 -5.81 1.27 12.56
C ASN A 117 -7.20 1.41 11.91
N PRO A 118 -7.35 2.19 10.82
CA PRO A 118 -8.64 2.38 10.17
C PRO A 118 -9.16 1.14 9.43
N LEU A 119 -8.31 0.10 9.31
CA LEU A 119 -8.64 -1.17 8.64
C LEU A 119 -8.86 -2.31 9.62
N GLY A 120 -8.75 -2.07 10.95
CA GLY A 120 -8.71 -3.14 11.96
C GLY A 120 -9.98 -3.98 12.05
N ASP A 121 -11.12 -3.42 11.67
CA ASP A 121 -12.44 -4.07 11.66
C ASP A 121 -12.94 -4.44 10.25
N LYS A 122 -12.10 -4.27 9.23
CA LYS A 122 -12.50 -4.42 7.83
C LYS A 122 -11.90 -5.67 7.22
N GLU A 123 -12.71 -6.35 6.40
CA GLU A 123 -12.21 -7.39 5.52
C GLU A 123 -11.44 -6.77 4.36
N ILE A 124 -10.23 -7.28 4.12
CA ILE A 124 -9.40 -6.89 2.98
C ILE A 124 -9.30 -8.09 2.05
N LEU A 125 -9.88 -7.93 0.88
CA LEU A 125 -9.95 -8.96 -0.15
C LEU A 125 -8.59 -9.10 -0.85
N ASP A 126 -8.13 -10.34 -1.01
CA ASP A 126 -6.85 -10.60 -1.65
C ASP A 126 -7.01 -10.74 -3.17
N ILE A 127 -6.39 -9.81 -3.90
CA ILE A 127 -6.42 -9.84 -5.39
C ILE A 127 -5.81 -11.15 -5.91
N MET A 128 -4.83 -11.73 -5.22
CA MET A 128 -4.25 -13.02 -5.61
C MET A 128 -5.29 -14.13 -5.69
N ASP A 129 -6.31 -14.13 -4.84
CA ASP A 129 -7.33 -15.18 -4.84
C ASP A 129 -8.21 -15.11 -6.08
N PHE A 130 -8.40 -13.93 -6.66
CA PHE A 130 -9.13 -13.76 -7.92
C PHE A 130 -8.32 -14.15 -9.15
N ILE A 131 -6.99 -13.96 -9.13
CA ILE A 131 -6.15 -14.24 -10.30
C ILE A 131 -5.54 -15.64 -10.30
N LYS A 132 -5.40 -16.31 -9.16
CA LYS A 132 -4.91 -17.69 -9.07
C LYS A 132 -5.58 -18.67 -10.01
N PRO A 133 -6.92 -18.68 -10.17
CA PRO A 133 -7.58 -19.58 -11.13
C PRO A 133 -7.07 -19.38 -12.56
N ILE A 134 -6.73 -18.15 -12.94
CA ILE A 134 -6.21 -17.82 -14.29
C ILE A 134 -4.72 -18.15 -14.38
N THR A 135 -3.91 -17.70 -13.42
CA THR A 135 -2.45 -17.86 -13.44
C THR A 135 -2.02 -19.32 -13.28
N ASN A 136 -2.87 -20.18 -12.73
CA ASN A 136 -2.62 -21.61 -12.59
C ASN A 136 -2.97 -22.41 -13.85
N THR A 137 -3.60 -21.80 -14.86
CA THR A 137 -3.91 -22.49 -16.12
C THR A 137 -2.63 -22.83 -16.91
N LYS A 138 -2.71 -23.88 -17.72
CA LYS A 138 -1.60 -24.29 -18.60
C LYS A 138 -1.35 -23.23 -19.68
N GLU A 139 -2.40 -22.62 -20.18
CA GLU A 139 -2.39 -21.57 -21.20
C GLU A 139 -1.60 -20.35 -20.69
N TYR A 140 -1.89 -19.85 -19.48
CA TYR A 140 -1.18 -18.73 -18.89
C TYR A 140 0.31 -19.04 -18.67
N LYS A 141 0.63 -20.23 -18.14
CA LYS A 141 2.02 -20.66 -17.92
C LYS A 141 2.82 -20.80 -19.22
N ASN A 142 2.17 -21.22 -20.30
CA ASN A 142 2.80 -21.26 -21.63
C ASN A 142 3.03 -19.86 -22.16
N PHE A 143 2.02 -18.97 -22.09
CA PHE A 143 2.17 -17.55 -22.47
C PHE A 143 3.36 -16.88 -21.78
N CYS A 144 3.54 -17.08 -20.46
CA CYS A 144 4.67 -16.51 -19.72
C CYS A 144 6.04 -17.07 -20.08
N LYS A 145 6.09 -18.26 -20.74
CA LYS A 145 7.37 -18.83 -21.21
C LYS A 145 7.78 -18.32 -22.59
N GLU A 146 6.81 -17.88 -23.37
CA GLU A 146 7.00 -17.42 -24.74
C GLU A 146 7.25 -15.91 -24.84
N ASN A 147 7.01 -15.16 -23.75
CA ASN A 147 7.19 -13.71 -23.61
C ASN A 147 8.00 -13.35 -22.38
#